data_db24b145991587902e79a289b225a103
#
_entry.id   db24b145991587902e79a289b225a103
#
_cell.length_a   1.000
_cell.length_b   1.000
_cell.length_c   1.000
_cell.angle_alpha   90.00
_cell.angle_beta   90.00
_cell.angle_gamma   90.00
#
_symmetry.space_group_name_H-M   'P 1'
#
loop_
_entity.id
_entity.type
_entity.pdbx_description
1 polymer ?
#
loop_
_entity_poly.entity_id
_entity_poly.type
_entity_poly.pdbx_seq_one_letter_code
_entity_poly.pdbx_strand_id
1 'polypeptide(L)'
;TVAINFRPMDHSYGGMNVFVQQISRWLEDRGYQVIYELRRDIDIIFIVHPWITHTEPFSFEEVKRFKQSNPKVNVLLRINECDKRKKTNHMDEWLAQWESISDHTYFISQWLRDYHAKRWFDLSRPHSSIYNGADPRIFHPIGSAPYESDKPLRIVTHHWSDNPMKGYADYEKLDAMIANKVVTGIEFLVIGRWPEDIKWSATTTHGPAHGETLANLLRSCHVYLTGSQWEPCGMHHVEGIQCGLPVVYHRDGGGIVERAQEYGIEYTDDVCSGIQEMKLKYDEYRHKVLH
;
A
#
# COMPACT_ATOMS: atom_id res chain seq x y z
N THR A 1 -9.84 -8.87 -24.70
CA THR A 1 -10.04 -9.71 -23.49
C THR A 1 -8.78 -9.70 -22.64
N VAL A 2 -8.94 -9.47 -21.35
CA VAL A 2 -7.85 -9.46 -20.34
C VAL A 2 -8.06 -10.58 -19.34
N ALA A 3 -7.10 -11.49 -19.22
CA ALA A 3 -7.10 -12.56 -18.21
C ALA A 3 -6.23 -12.14 -17.02
N ILE A 4 -6.76 -12.20 -15.80
CA ILE A 4 -6.03 -11.84 -14.58
C ILE A 4 -5.81 -13.10 -13.74
N ASN A 5 -4.57 -13.33 -13.27
CA ASN A 5 -4.21 -14.51 -12.47
C ASN A 5 -4.59 -14.40 -10.97
N PHE A 6 -5.61 -13.65 -10.67
CA PHE A 6 -6.18 -13.53 -9.34
C PHE A 6 -7.67 -13.20 -9.45
N ARG A 7 -8.54 -14.08 -8.93
CA ARG A 7 -9.97 -13.81 -8.84
C ARG A 7 -10.25 -13.01 -7.56
N PRO A 8 -10.82 -11.80 -7.67
CA PRO A 8 -11.09 -11.00 -6.48
C PRO A 8 -12.19 -11.63 -5.62
N MET A 9 -12.08 -11.41 -4.31
CA MET A 9 -13.06 -11.84 -3.31
C MET A 9 -13.99 -10.68 -2.94
N ASP A 10 -15.24 -10.96 -2.61
CA ASP A 10 -16.24 -9.95 -2.27
C ASP A 10 -16.05 -9.33 -0.87
N HIS A 11 -15.12 -9.89 -0.07
CA HIS A 11 -14.78 -9.38 1.25
C HIS A 11 -13.38 -8.76 1.27
N SER A 12 -13.08 -7.98 2.32
CA SER A 12 -11.77 -7.37 2.50
C SER A 12 -10.65 -8.42 2.60
N TYR A 13 -9.66 -8.33 1.69
CA TYR A 13 -8.54 -9.28 1.60
C TYR A 13 -7.24 -8.57 1.19
N GLY A 14 -6.94 -7.42 1.78
CA GLY A 14 -5.72 -6.68 1.52
C GLY A 14 -5.67 -5.93 0.19
N GLY A 15 -4.57 -5.21 -0.04
CA GLY A 15 -4.43 -4.26 -1.15
C GLY A 15 -4.47 -4.89 -2.55
N MET A 16 -4.01 -6.13 -2.72
CA MET A 16 -4.08 -6.81 -4.02
C MET A 16 -5.52 -7.07 -4.45
N ASN A 17 -6.38 -7.51 -3.51
CA ASN A 17 -7.80 -7.72 -3.78
C ASN A 17 -8.49 -6.43 -4.24
N VAL A 18 -8.27 -5.35 -3.50
CA VAL A 18 -8.81 -4.02 -3.85
C VAL A 18 -8.30 -3.56 -5.22
N PHE A 19 -7.01 -3.75 -5.50
CA PHE A 19 -6.44 -3.42 -6.80
C PHE A 19 -7.13 -4.18 -7.94
N VAL A 20 -7.29 -5.50 -7.81
CA VAL A 20 -7.93 -6.31 -8.87
C VAL A 20 -9.40 -5.94 -9.05
N GLN A 21 -10.15 -5.69 -7.97
CA GLN A 21 -11.53 -5.21 -8.07
C GLN A 21 -11.62 -3.88 -8.83
N GLN A 22 -10.72 -2.95 -8.53
CA GLN A 22 -10.73 -1.62 -9.16
C GLN A 22 -10.32 -1.67 -10.63
N ILE A 23 -9.23 -2.39 -10.97
CA ILE A 23 -8.76 -2.48 -12.36
C ILE A 23 -9.74 -3.27 -13.22
N SER A 24 -10.36 -4.32 -12.70
CA SER A 24 -11.39 -5.08 -13.42
C SER A 24 -12.57 -4.17 -13.78
N ARG A 25 -13.13 -3.45 -12.80
CA ARG A 25 -14.22 -2.49 -13.05
C ARG A 25 -13.81 -1.41 -14.05
N TRP A 26 -12.62 -0.84 -13.89
CA TRP A 26 -12.11 0.19 -14.80
C TRP A 26 -11.98 -0.30 -16.25
N LEU A 27 -11.56 -1.55 -16.45
CA LEU A 27 -11.47 -2.18 -17.76
C LEU A 27 -12.87 -2.45 -18.34
N GLU A 28 -13.77 -3.02 -17.54
CA GLU A 28 -15.16 -3.33 -17.95
C GLU A 28 -15.94 -2.07 -18.34
N ASP A 29 -15.80 -0.99 -17.58
CA ASP A 29 -16.41 0.33 -17.88
C ASP A 29 -15.94 0.89 -19.22
N ARG A 30 -14.81 0.41 -19.76
CA ARG A 30 -14.23 0.79 -21.06
C ARG A 30 -14.46 -0.24 -22.16
N GLY A 31 -15.32 -1.22 -21.89
CA GLY A 31 -15.71 -2.25 -22.86
C GLY A 31 -14.71 -3.41 -23.02
N TYR A 32 -13.71 -3.52 -22.13
CA TYR A 32 -12.85 -4.69 -22.11
C TYR A 32 -13.53 -5.82 -21.35
N GLN A 33 -13.35 -7.04 -21.83
CA GLN A 33 -13.77 -8.22 -21.10
C GLN A 33 -12.67 -8.65 -20.12
N VAL A 34 -13.01 -8.78 -18.84
CA VAL A 34 -12.11 -9.31 -17.81
C VAL A 34 -12.51 -10.74 -17.49
N ILE A 35 -11.54 -11.65 -17.48
CA ILE A 35 -11.74 -13.07 -17.19
C ILE A 35 -10.66 -13.59 -16.24
N TYR A 36 -10.95 -14.75 -15.65
CA TYR A 36 -10.05 -15.42 -14.69
C TYR A 36 -9.79 -16.88 -15.12
N GLU A 37 -9.60 -17.07 -16.42
CA GLU A 37 -9.30 -18.36 -17.04
C GLU A 37 -8.51 -18.15 -18.34
N LEU A 38 -7.79 -19.16 -18.81
CA LEU A 38 -7.08 -19.08 -20.09
C LEU A 38 -8.01 -19.53 -21.23
N ARG A 39 -8.28 -18.63 -22.18
CA ARG A 39 -9.09 -18.85 -23.39
C ARG A 39 -8.34 -18.36 -24.63
N ARG A 40 -8.73 -18.88 -25.81
CA ARG A 40 -8.03 -18.53 -27.07
C ARG A 40 -8.19 -17.08 -27.52
N ASP A 41 -9.19 -16.37 -27.04
CA ASP A 41 -9.52 -14.98 -27.37
C ASP A 41 -8.87 -13.93 -26.45
N ILE A 42 -7.87 -14.33 -25.68
CA ILE A 42 -7.14 -13.44 -24.79
C ILE A 42 -6.15 -12.60 -25.59
N ASP A 43 -6.15 -11.28 -25.34
CA ASP A 43 -5.15 -10.34 -25.87
C ASP A 43 -4.05 -10.09 -24.84
N ILE A 44 -4.40 -10.02 -23.55
CA ILE A 44 -3.50 -9.72 -22.44
C ILE A 44 -3.69 -10.72 -21.31
N ILE A 45 -2.61 -11.27 -20.80
CA ILE A 45 -2.55 -11.98 -19.53
C ILE A 45 -1.90 -11.04 -18.51
N PHE A 46 -2.63 -10.71 -17.46
CA PHE A 46 -2.17 -9.79 -16.43
C PHE A 46 -1.81 -10.54 -15.15
N ILE A 47 -0.51 -10.64 -14.86
CA ILE A 47 0.03 -11.30 -13.67
C ILE A 47 0.11 -10.29 -12.55
N VAL A 48 -0.72 -10.46 -11.54
CA VAL A 48 -0.78 -9.61 -10.33
C VAL A 48 -0.42 -10.40 -9.07
N HIS A 49 -0.60 -11.73 -9.12
CA HIS A 49 -0.27 -12.66 -8.04
C HIS A 49 1.06 -13.36 -8.36
N PRO A 50 2.11 -13.12 -7.56
CA PRO A 50 3.48 -13.55 -7.93
C PRO A 50 3.77 -15.03 -7.65
N TRP A 51 2.90 -15.76 -6.95
CA TRP A 51 3.19 -17.10 -6.47
C TRP A 51 3.06 -18.14 -7.58
N ILE A 52 4.18 -18.70 -7.97
CA ILE A 52 4.26 -19.67 -9.06
C ILE A 52 3.67 -21.04 -8.69
N THR A 53 3.54 -21.32 -7.39
CA THR A 53 2.99 -22.58 -6.86
C THR A 53 1.46 -22.61 -6.84
N HIS A 54 0.79 -21.48 -7.05
CA HIS A 54 -0.65 -21.41 -7.16
C HIS A 54 -1.13 -21.95 -8.51
N THR A 55 -2.22 -22.68 -8.46
CA THR A 55 -2.89 -23.24 -9.64
C THR A 55 -4.19 -22.52 -10.00
N GLU A 56 -4.71 -21.69 -9.11
CA GLU A 56 -5.95 -20.95 -9.27
C GLU A 56 -5.68 -19.43 -9.40
N PRO A 57 -6.28 -18.76 -10.40
CA PRO A 57 -7.10 -19.31 -11.49
C PRO A 57 -6.28 -20.00 -12.59
N PHE A 58 -4.97 -19.76 -12.68
CA PHE A 58 -4.03 -20.47 -13.58
C PHE A 58 -2.57 -20.29 -13.10
N SER A 59 -1.76 -21.32 -13.34
CA SER A 59 -0.38 -21.42 -12.87
C SER A 59 0.61 -20.78 -13.85
N PHE A 60 1.86 -20.62 -13.39
CA PHE A 60 2.99 -20.19 -14.23
C PHE A 60 3.20 -21.11 -15.45
N GLU A 61 3.18 -22.43 -15.26
CA GLU A 61 3.41 -23.39 -16.33
C GLU A 61 2.26 -23.39 -17.37
N GLU A 62 1.04 -23.10 -16.95
CA GLU A 62 -0.09 -22.94 -17.89
C GLU A 62 0.06 -21.68 -18.73
N VAL A 63 0.43 -20.55 -18.14
CA VAL A 63 0.67 -19.30 -18.88
C VAL A 63 1.83 -19.47 -19.85
N LYS A 64 2.93 -20.09 -19.43
CA LYS A 64 4.10 -20.36 -20.28
C LYS A 64 3.72 -21.19 -21.51
N ARG A 65 3.00 -22.29 -21.33
CA ARG A 65 2.51 -23.13 -22.44
C ARG A 65 1.50 -22.39 -23.31
N PHE A 66 0.60 -21.62 -22.70
CA PHE A 66 -0.40 -20.86 -23.41
C PHE A 66 0.26 -19.81 -24.32
N LYS A 67 1.24 -19.06 -23.82
CA LYS A 67 2.01 -18.08 -24.62
C LYS A 67 2.77 -18.72 -25.79
N GLN A 68 3.37 -19.88 -25.57
CA GLN A 68 4.04 -20.63 -26.66
C GLN A 68 3.07 -21.00 -27.79
N SER A 69 1.84 -21.38 -27.45
CA SER A 69 0.80 -21.72 -28.43
C SER A 69 0.06 -20.51 -29.00
N ASN A 70 0.17 -19.35 -28.36
CA ASN A 70 -0.49 -18.08 -28.72
C ASN A 70 0.50 -16.91 -28.67
N PRO A 71 1.43 -16.82 -29.63
CA PRO A 71 2.55 -15.87 -29.57
C PRO A 71 2.14 -14.40 -29.68
N LYS A 72 0.89 -14.10 -30.03
CA LYS A 72 0.36 -12.73 -30.10
C LYS A 72 -0.16 -12.22 -28.75
N VAL A 73 -0.32 -13.10 -27.77
CA VAL A 73 -0.77 -12.69 -26.44
C VAL A 73 0.35 -11.94 -25.70
N ASN A 74 0.01 -10.83 -25.10
CA ASN A 74 0.94 -10.07 -24.27
C ASN A 74 0.80 -10.48 -22.80
N VAL A 75 1.92 -10.77 -22.14
CA VAL A 75 1.99 -11.02 -20.71
C VAL A 75 2.50 -9.78 -20.00
N LEU A 76 1.65 -9.19 -19.16
CA LEU A 76 1.96 -8.03 -18.34
C LEU A 76 2.18 -8.47 -16.92
N LEU A 77 3.35 -8.19 -16.35
CA LEU A 77 3.70 -8.52 -14.97
C LEU A 77 3.62 -7.28 -14.07
N ARG A 78 2.87 -7.39 -12.97
CA ARG A 78 2.88 -6.39 -11.89
C ARG A 78 3.77 -6.86 -10.76
N ILE A 79 4.86 -6.14 -10.48
CA ILE A 79 5.72 -6.38 -9.33
C ILE A 79 5.28 -5.49 -8.16
N ASN A 80 4.84 -6.13 -7.10
CA ASN A 80 4.24 -5.51 -5.92
C ASN A 80 4.81 -6.01 -4.58
N GLU A 81 5.85 -6.85 -4.63
CA GLU A 81 6.47 -7.48 -3.46
C GLU A 81 7.98 -7.60 -3.62
N CYS A 82 8.66 -7.93 -2.53
CA CYS A 82 10.08 -8.30 -2.49
C CYS A 82 10.41 -9.13 -1.24
N ASP A 83 11.50 -9.86 -1.29
CA ASP A 83 11.98 -10.68 -0.16
C ASP A 83 12.25 -9.85 1.10
N LYS A 84 12.78 -8.64 0.95
CA LYS A 84 13.07 -7.75 2.08
C LYS A 84 11.83 -7.43 2.89
N ARG A 85 10.72 -7.11 2.21
CA ARG A 85 9.42 -6.82 2.85
C ARG A 85 8.80 -8.05 3.49
N LYS A 86 8.85 -9.17 2.79
CA LYS A 86 8.22 -10.43 3.24
C LYS A 86 9.07 -11.20 4.24
N LYS A 87 10.35 -10.85 4.39
CA LYS A 87 11.34 -11.66 5.13
C LYS A 87 11.40 -13.09 4.60
N THR A 88 11.39 -13.22 3.27
CA THR A 88 11.50 -14.48 2.54
C THR A 88 12.81 -14.53 1.75
N ASN A 89 13.07 -15.64 1.09
CA ASN A 89 14.23 -15.83 0.21
C ASN A 89 13.84 -16.44 -1.15
N HIS A 90 12.57 -16.39 -1.50
CA HIS A 90 12.02 -17.00 -2.71
C HIS A 90 11.12 -16.05 -3.52
N MET A 91 10.68 -14.94 -2.93
CA MET A 91 9.77 -14.01 -3.62
C MET A 91 10.44 -13.35 -4.83
N ASP A 92 11.68 -12.90 -4.67
CA ASP A 92 12.46 -12.28 -5.75
C ASP A 92 12.69 -13.29 -6.89
N GLU A 93 12.93 -14.58 -6.57
CA GLU A 93 13.07 -15.66 -7.56
C GLU A 93 11.77 -15.93 -8.32
N TRP A 94 10.63 -15.99 -7.64
CA TRP A 94 9.33 -16.17 -8.28
C TRP A 94 8.98 -15.00 -9.22
N LEU A 95 9.29 -13.78 -8.81
CA LEU A 95 9.10 -12.61 -9.66
C LEU A 95 10.01 -12.63 -10.89
N ALA A 96 11.27 -13.04 -10.74
CA ALA A 96 12.20 -13.23 -11.85
C ALA A 96 11.73 -14.34 -12.83
N GLN A 97 11.14 -15.40 -12.29
CA GLN A 97 10.56 -16.46 -13.11
C GLN A 97 9.37 -15.94 -13.95
N TRP A 98 8.42 -15.20 -13.37
CA TRP A 98 7.33 -14.56 -14.11
C TRP A 98 7.84 -13.56 -15.14
N GLU A 99 8.88 -12.78 -14.81
CA GLU A 99 9.48 -11.80 -15.70
C GLU A 99 10.04 -12.47 -16.97
N SER A 100 10.60 -13.69 -16.86
CA SER A 100 11.18 -14.41 -18.00
C SER A 100 10.23 -14.67 -19.16
N ILE A 101 8.92 -14.66 -18.92
CA ILE A 101 7.88 -14.85 -19.92
C ILE A 101 7.04 -13.59 -20.17
N SER A 102 7.34 -12.49 -19.47
CA SER A 102 6.60 -11.23 -19.58
C SER A 102 7.09 -10.36 -20.74
N ASP A 103 6.17 -9.67 -21.37
CA ASP A 103 6.45 -8.71 -22.46
C ASP A 103 6.67 -7.31 -21.92
N HIS A 104 6.03 -6.99 -20.79
CA HIS A 104 6.20 -5.73 -20.07
C HIS A 104 6.04 -5.94 -18.57
N THR A 105 6.94 -5.34 -17.79
CA THR A 105 6.91 -5.38 -16.34
C THR A 105 6.62 -3.99 -15.78
N TYR A 106 5.66 -3.85 -14.86
CA TYR A 106 5.51 -2.62 -14.14
C TYR A 106 5.68 -2.80 -12.63
N PHE A 107 6.40 -1.87 -12.03
CA PHE A 107 6.66 -1.77 -10.61
C PHE A 107 5.69 -0.79 -9.96
N ILE A 108 5.28 -1.06 -8.74
CA ILE A 108 4.36 -0.16 -8.02
C ILE A 108 5.07 1.03 -7.35
N SER A 109 6.40 1.13 -7.47
CA SER A 109 7.21 2.29 -7.06
C SER A 109 8.58 2.26 -7.77
N GLN A 110 9.27 3.39 -7.80
CA GLN A 110 10.66 3.45 -8.29
C GLN A 110 11.60 2.74 -7.32
N TRP A 111 11.37 2.87 -6.01
CA TRP A 111 12.12 2.15 -4.99
C TRP A 111 12.12 0.64 -5.24
N LEU A 112 10.94 0.07 -5.56
CA LEU A 112 10.81 -1.37 -5.82
C LEU A 112 11.52 -1.76 -7.13
N ARG A 113 11.41 -0.95 -8.20
CA ARG A 113 12.19 -1.13 -9.43
C ARG A 113 13.68 -1.16 -9.13
N ASP A 114 14.19 -0.18 -8.39
CA ASP A 114 15.62 -0.06 -8.09
C ASP A 114 16.09 -1.17 -7.15
N TYR A 115 15.21 -1.64 -6.25
CA TYR A 115 15.47 -2.80 -5.41
C TYR A 115 15.72 -4.06 -6.26
N HIS A 116 14.86 -4.35 -7.24
CA HIS A 116 14.99 -5.53 -8.10
C HIS A 116 16.09 -5.35 -9.15
N ALA A 117 16.30 -4.14 -9.69
CA ALA A 117 17.37 -3.85 -10.63
C ALA A 117 18.78 -4.10 -10.05
N LYS A 118 18.96 -3.85 -8.75
CA LYS A 118 20.22 -4.15 -8.04
C LYS A 118 20.45 -5.65 -7.81
N ARG A 119 19.50 -6.51 -8.13
CA ARG A 119 19.52 -7.94 -7.81
C ARG A 119 19.41 -8.83 -9.04
N TRP A 120 18.36 -8.68 -9.81
CA TRP A 120 18.08 -9.62 -10.90
C TRP A 120 17.38 -8.98 -12.12
N PHE A 121 16.70 -7.83 -11.98
CA PHE A 121 15.94 -7.24 -13.07
C PHE A 121 16.84 -6.46 -14.03
N ASP A 122 16.75 -6.76 -15.33
CA ASP A 122 17.45 -6.04 -16.37
C ASP A 122 16.63 -4.83 -16.85
N LEU A 123 17.13 -3.62 -16.57
CA LEU A 123 16.48 -2.36 -16.94
C LEU A 123 16.40 -2.13 -18.48
N SER A 124 17.07 -2.91 -19.30
CA SER A 124 16.89 -2.86 -20.75
C SER A 124 15.58 -3.51 -21.23
N ARG A 125 14.95 -4.33 -20.38
CA ARG A 125 13.65 -4.94 -20.64
C ARG A 125 12.52 -3.90 -20.58
N PRO A 126 11.45 -4.06 -21.37
CA PRO A 126 10.30 -3.14 -21.32
C PRO A 126 9.70 -3.06 -19.89
N HIS A 127 9.74 -1.88 -19.31
CA HIS A 127 9.22 -1.67 -17.95
C HIS A 127 8.68 -0.25 -17.72
N SER A 128 7.92 -0.09 -16.63
CA SER A 128 7.42 1.19 -16.15
C SER A 128 7.24 1.15 -14.62
N SER A 129 7.08 2.34 -14.01
CA SER A 129 6.68 2.46 -12.60
C SER A 129 5.33 3.17 -12.51
N ILE A 130 4.34 2.51 -11.91
CA ILE A 130 2.96 3.00 -11.75
C ILE A 130 2.57 2.84 -10.29
N TYR A 131 2.43 3.95 -9.59
CA TYR A 131 2.10 3.95 -8.17
C TYR A 131 0.66 3.47 -7.90
N ASN A 132 0.45 2.85 -6.76
CA ASN A 132 -0.91 2.62 -6.27
C ASN A 132 -1.59 3.95 -5.97
N GLY A 133 -2.91 4.01 -6.21
CA GLY A 133 -3.79 5.10 -5.83
C GLY A 133 -4.86 4.64 -4.87
N ALA A 134 -5.69 5.58 -4.40
CA ALA A 134 -6.92 5.27 -3.70
C ALA A 134 -8.11 5.81 -4.50
N ASP A 135 -9.32 5.30 -4.26
CA ASP A 135 -10.52 5.74 -4.99
C ASP A 135 -10.92 7.16 -4.53
N PRO A 136 -10.81 8.19 -5.40
CA PRO A 136 -11.09 9.57 -5.02
C PRO A 136 -12.58 9.86 -4.74
N ARG A 137 -13.47 8.92 -5.07
CA ARG A 137 -14.91 9.03 -4.72
C ARG A 137 -15.14 8.67 -3.26
N ILE A 138 -14.21 7.95 -2.62
CA ILE A 138 -14.27 7.51 -1.24
C ILE A 138 -13.28 8.30 -0.39
N PHE A 139 -12.01 8.31 -0.80
CA PHE A 139 -10.93 8.97 -0.09
C PHE A 139 -10.72 10.38 -0.67
N HIS A 140 -11.22 11.38 0.02
CA HIS A 140 -11.16 12.79 -0.36
C HIS A 140 -11.19 13.68 0.89
N PRO A 141 -10.70 14.93 0.82
CA PRO A 141 -10.58 15.80 2.00
C PRO A 141 -11.88 16.48 2.42
N ILE A 142 -12.97 16.37 1.64
CA ILE A 142 -14.24 17.03 1.94
C ILE A 142 -14.81 16.48 3.26
N GLY A 143 -15.08 17.37 4.21
CA GLY A 143 -15.56 17.00 5.54
C GLY A 143 -14.48 16.56 6.52
N SER A 144 -13.18 16.71 6.15
CA SER A 144 -12.09 16.42 7.10
C SER A 144 -12.07 17.44 8.25
N ALA A 145 -11.79 16.93 9.46
CA ALA A 145 -11.76 17.73 10.67
C ALA A 145 -10.68 18.81 10.63
N PRO A 146 -10.98 20.06 10.99
CA PRO A 146 -9.96 21.08 11.20
C PRO A 146 -9.18 20.77 12.49
N TYR A 147 -7.88 21.10 12.48
CA TYR A 147 -7.10 21.09 13.71
C TYR A 147 -7.18 22.47 14.37
N GLU A 148 -7.48 22.49 15.66
CA GLU A 148 -7.49 23.67 16.51
C GLU A 148 -6.36 23.50 17.55
N SER A 149 -5.48 24.49 17.67
CA SER A 149 -4.24 24.38 18.48
C SER A 149 -4.46 24.19 19.98
N ASP A 150 -5.65 24.51 20.50
CA ASP A 150 -6.08 24.30 21.88
C ASP A 150 -6.65 22.90 22.13
N LYS A 151 -6.82 22.09 21.07
CA LYS A 151 -7.30 20.70 21.14
C LYS A 151 -6.17 19.69 20.87
N PRO A 152 -6.35 18.42 21.28
CA PRO A 152 -5.37 17.39 20.95
C PRO A 152 -5.23 17.19 19.44
N LEU A 153 -3.98 17.02 18.98
CA LEU A 153 -3.69 16.58 17.63
C LEU A 153 -4.04 15.10 17.50
N ARG A 154 -5.01 14.77 16.66
CA ARG A 154 -5.45 13.41 16.43
C ARG A 154 -4.62 12.75 15.33
N ILE A 155 -3.90 11.70 15.70
CA ILE A 155 -3.03 10.92 14.82
C ILE A 155 -3.71 9.60 14.53
N VAL A 156 -3.61 9.11 13.30
CA VAL A 156 -4.20 7.83 12.90
C VAL A 156 -3.20 7.00 12.10
N THR A 157 -3.27 5.69 12.29
CA THR A 157 -2.67 4.68 11.41
C THR A 157 -3.70 3.59 11.13
N HIS A 158 -3.59 2.92 9.97
CA HIS A 158 -4.42 1.75 9.69
C HIS A 158 -3.66 0.66 8.92
N HIS A 159 -3.89 -0.59 9.31
CA HIS A 159 -3.25 -1.73 8.69
C HIS A 159 -4.18 -2.94 8.62
N TRP A 160 -4.15 -3.63 7.49
CA TRP A 160 -4.85 -4.90 7.33
C TRP A 160 -4.11 -6.08 7.99
N SER A 161 -2.78 -5.99 8.10
CA SER A 161 -1.89 -7.07 8.54
C SER A 161 -1.23 -6.73 9.88
N ASP A 162 -1.05 -7.73 10.72
CA ASP A 162 -0.29 -7.74 11.97
C ASP A 162 1.24 -7.87 11.77
N ASN A 163 1.73 -7.84 10.53
CA ASN A 163 3.16 -7.96 10.23
C ASN A 163 3.97 -6.88 10.98
N PRO A 164 5.01 -7.25 11.77
CA PRO A 164 5.83 -6.30 12.52
C PRO A 164 6.45 -5.18 11.69
N MET A 165 6.71 -5.44 10.39
CA MET A 165 7.23 -4.43 9.46
C MET A 165 6.23 -3.29 9.14
N LYS A 166 5.03 -3.33 9.73
CA LYS A 166 4.06 -2.22 9.69
C LYS A 166 4.39 -1.08 10.66
N GLY A 167 5.43 -1.25 11.51
CA GLY A 167 5.90 -0.21 12.43
C GLY A 167 5.25 -0.27 13.82
N TYR A 168 4.74 -1.42 14.22
CA TYR A 168 4.06 -1.56 15.52
C TYR A 168 4.95 -1.22 16.72
N ALA A 169 6.26 -1.46 16.65
CA ALA A 169 7.19 -1.06 17.69
C ALA A 169 7.20 0.46 17.95
N ASP A 170 7.05 1.26 16.88
CA ASP A 170 6.98 2.73 17.00
C ASP A 170 5.61 3.17 17.54
N TYR A 171 4.55 2.46 17.17
CA TYR A 171 3.20 2.74 17.69
C TYR A 171 3.09 2.42 19.18
N GLU A 172 3.70 1.32 19.66
CA GLU A 172 3.77 0.99 21.09
C GLU A 172 4.59 2.02 21.87
N LYS A 173 5.72 2.52 21.31
CA LYS A 173 6.49 3.61 21.91
C LYS A 173 5.60 4.85 22.08
N LEU A 174 4.88 5.25 21.01
CA LEU A 174 3.99 6.40 21.07
C LEU A 174 2.88 6.22 22.12
N ASP A 175 2.23 5.05 22.15
CA ASP A 175 1.22 4.71 23.14
C ASP A 175 1.74 4.85 24.58
N ALA A 176 2.91 4.26 24.84
CA ALA A 176 3.56 4.34 26.17
C ALA A 176 3.91 5.78 26.56
N MET A 177 4.38 6.60 25.63
CA MET A 177 4.72 8.00 25.89
C MET A 177 3.48 8.86 26.16
N ILE A 178 2.36 8.59 25.48
CA ILE A 178 1.06 9.23 25.78
C ILE A 178 0.56 8.79 27.15
N ALA A 179 0.56 7.47 27.43
CA ALA A 179 0.10 6.91 28.71
C ALA A 179 0.89 7.48 29.92
N ASN A 180 2.20 7.61 29.77
CA ASN A 180 3.08 8.16 30.82
C ASN A 180 3.16 9.70 30.81
N LYS A 181 2.36 10.39 30.00
CA LYS A 181 2.31 11.86 29.90
C LYS A 181 3.66 12.50 29.50
N VAL A 182 4.54 11.76 28.86
CA VAL A 182 5.79 12.26 28.28
C VAL A 182 5.47 13.12 27.06
N VAL A 183 4.45 12.71 26.30
CA VAL A 183 3.87 13.48 25.20
C VAL A 183 2.42 13.81 25.55
N THR A 184 2.06 15.09 25.44
CA THR A 184 0.72 15.60 25.78
C THR A 184 0.08 16.33 24.61
N GLY A 185 -1.25 16.47 24.64
CA GLY A 185 -1.98 17.13 23.55
C GLY A 185 -1.98 16.33 22.25
N ILE A 186 -1.93 15.00 22.35
CA ILE A 186 -2.00 14.04 21.25
C ILE A 186 -3.00 12.96 21.60
N GLU A 187 -3.82 12.57 20.64
CA GLU A 187 -4.66 11.38 20.65
C GLU A 187 -4.19 10.46 19.51
N PHE A 188 -4.10 9.17 19.77
CA PHE A 188 -3.69 8.18 18.78
C PHE A 188 -4.80 7.16 18.52
N LEU A 189 -5.10 6.93 17.24
CA LEU A 189 -6.09 5.97 16.75
C LEU A 189 -5.40 4.92 15.87
N VAL A 190 -5.55 3.65 16.23
CA VAL A 190 -5.10 2.51 15.45
C VAL A 190 -6.31 1.78 14.87
N ILE A 191 -6.36 1.64 13.54
CA ILE A 191 -7.45 0.97 12.84
C ILE A 191 -6.93 -0.31 12.19
N GLY A 192 -7.64 -1.42 12.35
CA GLY A 192 -7.39 -2.67 11.65
C GLY A 192 -6.92 -3.80 12.54
N ARG A 193 -5.80 -4.44 12.16
CA ARG A 193 -5.22 -5.57 12.89
C ARG A 193 -3.83 -5.21 13.39
N TRP A 194 -3.46 -5.75 14.53
CA TRP A 194 -2.14 -5.63 15.15
C TRP A 194 -1.76 -6.96 15.80
N PRO A 195 -0.46 -7.18 16.13
CA PRO A 195 -0.02 -8.36 16.88
C PRO A 195 -0.80 -8.53 18.19
N GLU A 196 -1.19 -9.76 18.51
CA GLU A 196 -2.06 -10.06 19.67
C GLU A 196 -1.40 -9.77 21.03
N ASP A 197 -0.08 -9.74 21.08
CA ASP A 197 0.73 -9.43 22.25
C ASP A 197 0.74 -7.93 22.58
N ILE A 198 0.42 -7.06 21.63
CA ILE A 198 0.34 -5.61 21.86
C ILE A 198 -0.90 -5.27 22.70
N LYS A 199 -0.67 -4.58 23.82
CA LYS A 199 -1.72 -4.08 24.71
C LYS A 199 -1.65 -2.56 24.76
N TRP A 200 -2.62 -1.93 24.14
CA TRP A 200 -2.72 -0.47 24.10
C TRP A 200 -3.15 0.08 25.46
N SER A 201 -2.51 1.16 25.92
CA SER A 201 -2.74 1.80 27.21
C SER A 201 -3.45 3.15 27.09
N ALA A 202 -3.12 3.93 26.07
CA ALA A 202 -3.68 5.26 25.82
C ALA A 202 -4.25 5.41 24.39
N THR A 203 -4.00 4.43 23.53
CA THR A 203 -4.41 4.43 22.13
C THR A 203 -5.87 4.00 22.01
N THR A 204 -6.66 4.75 21.26
CA THR A 204 -7.99 4.31 20.80
C THR A 204 -7.84 3.30 19.66
N THR A 205 -8.66 2.26 19.67
CA THR A 205 -8.59 1.22 18.66
C THR A 205 -9.91 1.07 17.92
N HIS A 206 -9.83 0.71 16.63
CA HIS A 206 -10.98 0.33 15.83
C HIS A 206 -10.62 -0.94 15.03
N GLY A 207 -11.54 -1.87 14.93
CA GLY A 207 -11.36 -3.07 14.10
C GLY A 207 -11.14 -2.75 12.62
N PRO A 208 -10.91 -3.76 11.76
CA PRO A 208 -10.74 -3.56 10.34
C PRO A 208 -11.90 -2.78 9.72
N ALA A 209 -11.58 -1.71 9.00
CA ALA A 209 -12.52 -0.86 8.28
C ALA A 209 -12.08 -0.72 6.81
N HIS A 210 -13.03 -0.43 5.91
CA HIS A 210 -12.80 -0.22 4.50
C HIS A 210 -13.82 0.75 3.92
N GLY A 211 -13.56 1.21 2.69
CA GLY A 211 -14.48 2.10 1.98
C GLY A 211 -14.78 3.38 2.77
N GLU A 212 -16.04 3.82 2.74
CA GLU A 212 -16.48 5.06 3.38
C GLU A 212 -16.33 5.05 4.90
N THR A 213 -16.47 3.90 5.55
CA THR A 213 -16.25 3.78 7.00
C THR A 213 -14.79 4.14 7.35
N LEU A 214 -13.82 3.58 6.63
CA LEU A 214 -12.41 3.91 6.81
C LEU A 214 -12.15 5.39 6.50
N ALA A 215 -12.65 5.89 5.37
CA ALA A 215 -12.46 7.28 4.96
C ALA A 215 -12.99 8.27 6.01
N ASN A 216 -14.15 7.98 6.63
CA ASN A 216 -14.72 8.81 7.71
C ASN A 216 -13.84 8.79 8.97
N LEU A 217 -13.28 7.64 9.35
CA LEU A 217 -12.34 7.55 10.45
C LEU A 217 -11.06 8.35 10.17
N LEU A 218 -10.52 8.27 8.95
CA LEU A 218 -9.36 9.06 8.54
C LEU A 218 -9.68 10.57 8.57
N ARG A 219 -10.78 11.00 7.96
CA ARG A 219 -11.21 12.41 7.96
C ARG A 219 -11.48 12.98 9.35
N SER A 220 -11.75 12.13 10.34
CA SER A 220 -11.91 12.57 11.73
C SER A 220 -10.59 12.90 12.43
N CYS A 221 -9.45 12.58 11.81
CA CYS A 221 -8.10 12.79 12.34
C CYS A 221 -7.38 13.95 11.63
N HIS A 222 -6.18 14.30 12.10
CA HIS A 222 -5.42 15.42 11.61
C HIS A 222 -4.13 14.98 10.89
N VAL A 223 -3.47 13.93 11.36
CA VAL A 223 -2.17 13.46 10.86
C VAL A 223 -2.20 11.96 10.64
N TYR A 224 -1.66 11.51 9.53
CA TYR A 224 -1.44 10.10 9.27
C TYR A 224 -0.03 9.68 9.72
N LEU A 225 0.09 8.62 10.50
CA LEU A 225 1.37 8.06 10.94
C LEU A 225 1.61 6.72 10.25
N THR A 226 2.79 6.52 9.67
CA THR A 226 3.22 5.22 9.19
C THR A 226 4.65 4.88 9.59
N GLY A 227 4.81 3.87 10.44
CA GLY A 227 6.09 3.25 10.78
C GLY A 227 6.47 2.09 9.83
N SER A 228 5.72 1.88 8.75
CA SER A 228 5.99 0.78 7.82
C SER A 228 7.38 0.89 7.20
N GLN A 229 8.11 -0.23 7.21
CA GLN A 229 9.45 -0.34 6.64
C GLN A 229 9.45 -1.23 5.40
N TRP A 230 10.28 -0.85 4.40
CA TRP A 230 10.48 -1.59 3.15
C TRP A 230 9.18 -1.90 2.41
N GLU A 231 8.19 -1.03 2.56
CA GLU A 231 6.89 -1.17 1.90
C GLU A 231 6.99 -0.84 0.41
N PRO A 232 6.66 -1.76 -0.51
CA PRO A 232 6.76 -1.51 -1.94
C PRO A 232 5.99 -0.30 -2.43
N CYS A 233 4.74 -0.15 -2.04
CA CYS A 233 3.88 1.03 -2.19
C CYS A 233 2.56 0.76 -1.45
N GLY A 234 2.52 0.99 -0.16
CA GLY A 234 1.31 0.78 0.64
C GLY A 234 0.18 1.70 0.19
N MET A 235 -1.03 1.19 0.12
CA MET A 235 -2.21 2.03 -0.16
C MET A 235 -2.59 2.89 1.05
N HIS A 236 -2.31 2.41 2.26
CA HIS A 236 -2.74 3.01 3.52
C HIS A 236 -2.35 4.48 3.68
N HIS A 237 -1.09 4.86 3.39
CA HIS A 237 -0.66 6.26 3.49
C HIS A 237 -1.27 7.13 2.39
N VAL A 238 -1.50 6.56 1.18
CA VAL A 238 -2.16 7.26 0.07
C VAL A 238 -3.61 7.57 0.42
N GLU A 239 -4.32 6.63 1.04
CA GLU A 239 -5.69 6.82 1.55
C GLU A 239 -5.74 7.92 2.60
N GLY A 240 -4.74 7.98 3.50
CA GLY A 240 -4.58 9.07 4.47
C GLY A 240 -4.35 10.42 3.81
N ILE A 241 -3.40 10.51 2.88
CA ILE A 241 -3.10 11.74 2.13
C ILE A 241 -4.33 12.23 1.36
N GLN A 242 -5.04 11.35 0.66
CA GLN A 242 -6.24 11.74 -0.08
C GLN A 242 -7.39 12.19 0.82
N CYS A 243 -7.47 11.70 2.07
CA CYS A 243 -8.37 12.25 3.08
C CYS A 243 -7.90 13.61 3.64
N GLY A 244 -6.79 14.14 3.12
CA GLY A 244 -6.24 15.44 3.48
C GLY A 244 -5.32 15.39 4.69
N LEU A 245 -4.77 14.24 5.09
CA LEU A 245 -3.89 14.12 6.25
C LEU A 245 -2.43 14.26 5.83
N PRO A 246 -1.67 15.24 6.35
CA PRO A 246 -0.21 15.20 6.26
C PRO A 246 0.34 13.97 6.96
N VAL A 247 1.52 13.51 6.53
CA VAL A 247 2.07 12.21 6.91
C VAL A 247 3.33 12.34 7.76
N VAL A 248 3.40 11.58 8.86
CA VAL A 248 4.67 11.29 9.55
C VAL A 248 5.07 9.87 9.16
N TYR A 249 6.28 9.69 8.59
CA TYR A 249 6.68 8.43 8.00
C TYR A 249 8.11 8.03 8.39
N HIS A 250 8.35 6.72 8.49
CA HIS A 250 9.67 6.19 8.79
C HIS A 250 10.61 6.31 7.58
N ARG A 251 11.88 6.70 7.80
CA ARG A 251 12.93 6.83 6.76
C ARG A 251 13.04 5.59 5.87
N ASP A 252 12.99 4.40 6.46
CA ASP A 252 13.06 3.14 5.74
C ASP A 252 11.73 2.71 5.13
N GLY A 253 10.81 3.63 4.89
CA GLY A 253 9.46 3.36 4.37
C GLY A 253 9.42 2.70 2.98
N GLY A 254 10.55 2.64 2.27
CA GLY A 254 10.59 2.09 0.91
C GLY A 254 9.85 2.99 -0.09
N GLY A 255 8.93 2.42 -0.87
CA GLY A 255 8.12 3.18 -1.82
C GLY A 255 7.14 4.18 -1.18
N ILE A 256 6.89 4.10 0.15
CA ILE A 256 6.11 5.11 0.88
C ILE A 256 6.81 6.47 0.79
N VAL A 257 8.14 6.51 0.96
CA VAL A 257 8.94 7.73 0.99
C VAL A 257 8.72 8.58 -0.26
N GLU A 258 8.60 7.95 -1.43
CA GLU A 258 8.46 8.63 -2.72
C GLU A 258 7.23 9.56 -2.81
N ARG A 259 6.18 9.26 -2.06
CA ARG A 259 4.98 10.09 -1.97
C ARG A 259 4.91 10.89 -0.68
N ALA A 260 5.29 10.26 0.43
CA ALA A 260 5.18 10.89 1.74
C ALA A 260 6.11 12.10 1.91
N GLN A 261 7.29 12.13 1.26
CA GLN A 261 8.24 13.24 1.36
C GLN A 261 7.67 14.59 0.89
N GLU A 262 6.70 14.58 -0.03
CA GLU A 262 6.04 15.80 -0.51
C GLU A 262 5.04 16.35 0.52
N TYR A 263 4.39 15.45 1.26
CA TYR A 263 3.24 15.75 2.12
C TYR A 263 3.51 15.54 3.60
N GLY A 264 4.76 15.34 4.01
CA GLY A 264 5.02 14.94 5.37
C GLY A 264 6.43 15.08 5.89
N ILE A 265 6.62 14.55 7.09
CA ILE A 265 7.85 14.62 7.88
C ILE A 265 8.42 13.22 8.08
N GLU A 266 9.69 13.08 7.75
CA GLU A 266 10.47 11.86 7.99
C GLU A 266 10.88 11.76 9.45
N TYR A 267 10.83 10.55 10.02
CA TYR A 267 11.50 10.22 11.26
C TYR A 267 12.37 8.96 11.10
N THR A 268 13.31 8.74 12.01
CA THR A 268 14.20 7.56 12.02
C THR A 268 13.93 6.69 13.25
N ASP A 269 14.46 7.07 14.40
CA ASP A 269 14.41 6.28 15.64
C ASP A 269 13.38 6.82 16.66
N ASP A 270 13.01 8.09 16.51
CA ASP A 270 12.11 8.76 17.42
C ASP A 270 10.86 9.28 16.70
N VAL A 271 9.81 8.48 16.74
CA VAL A 271 8.50 8.81 16.18
C VAL A 271 7.92 10.10 16.79
N CYS A 272 8.22 10.37 18.07
CA CYS A 272 7.69 11.54 18.75
C CYS A 272 8.32 12.84 18.28
N SER A 273 9.60 12.84 17.91
CA SER A 273 10.23 14.01 17.30
C SER A 273 9.56 14.37 15.97
N GLY A 274 9.27 13.38 15.12
CA GLY A 274 8.53 13.58 13.86
C GLY A 274 7.12 14.14 14.08
N ILE A 275 6.42 13.64 15.10
CA ILE A 275 5.08 14.13 15.46
C ILE A 275 5.12 15.56 16.00
N GLN A 276 6.09 15.89 16.85
CA GLN A 276 6.26 17.25 17.39
C GLN A 276 6.59 18.24 16.27
N GLU A 277 7.46 17.86 15.35
CA GLU A 277 7.77 18.70 14.19
C GLU A 277 6.53 18.88 13.30
N MET A 278 5.77 17.82 13.06
CA MET A 278 4.51 17.89 12.31
C MET A 278 3.51 18.83 12.99
N LYS A 279 3.39 18.78 14.33
CA LYS A 279 2.51 19.69 15.07
C LYS A 279 2.88 21.16 14.87
N LEU A 280 4.19 21.48 14.84
CA LEU A 280 4.68 22.83 14.60
C LEU A 280 4.47 23.31 13.15
N LYS A 281 4.51 22.40 12.19
CA LYS A 281 4.40 22.69 10.76
C LYS A 281 3.07 22.25 10.15
N TYR A 282 2.07 21.98 10.99
CA TYR A 282 0.81 21.36 10.55
C TYR A 282 0.15 22.14 9.41
N ASP A 283 -0.01 23.45 9.55
CA ASP A 283 -0.69 24.29 8.55
C ASP A 283 0.04 24.28 7.20
N GLU A 284 1.38 24.25 7.19
CA GLU A 284 2.19 24.13 5.98
C GLU A 284 1.90 22.82 5.25
N TYR A 285 2.00 21.69 5.95
CA TYR A 285 1.81 20.38 5.34
C TYR A 285 0.33 20.09 5.02
N ARG A 286 -0.58 20.61 5.84
CA ARG A 286 -2.01 20.55 5.55
C ARG A 286 -2.34 21.30 4.26
N HIS A 287 -1.75 22.45 4.04
CA HIS A 287 -1.89 23.19 2.79
C HIS A 287 -1.39 22.37 1.59
N LYS A 288 -0.18 21.78 1.67
CA LYS A 288 0.38 20.93 0.60
C LYS A 288 -0.50 19.74 0.24
N VAL A 289 -1.14 19.13 1.23
CA VAL A 289 -2.03 17.98 0.99
C VAL A 289 -3.34 18.38 0.32
N LEU A 290 -3.81 19.62 0.54
CA LEU A 290 -5.09 20.10 0.02
C LEU A 290 -5.01 20.77 -1.36
N HIS A 291 -3.81 21.14 -1.80
CA HIS A 291 -3.51 21.91 -3.02
C HIS A 291 -2.42 21.27 -3.87
#